data_a6127798f77e766de1b58306609d03fa
#
_entry.id   a6127798f77e766de1b58306609d03fa
#
_cell.length_a   1.000
_cell.length_b   1.000
_cell.length_c   1.000
_cell.angle_alpha   90.00
_cell.angle_beta   90.00
_cell.angle_gamma   90.00
#
_symmetry.space_group_name_H-M   'P 1'
#
loop_
_entity.id
_entity.type
_entity.pdbx_description
1 polymer ?
#
loop_
_entity_poly.entity_id
_entity_poly.type
_entity_poly.pdbx_seq_one_letter_code
_entity_poly.pdbx_strand_id
1 'polypeptide(L)'
;MEVRRGGCRAHVVVPEKPRGRGVLVLHEAFGLNDDIRRIAGRFAGEGYVAVAPALFGGPRCLGRTLREEARGRELDDWRDWMRDQHGVEHAGIIGFCMGGGFALGHAATGADFDAVSVNYGMVPPGDLSRVCPVVGSYGELDKLFVPQAARLVELLEKAGVEHDVKVYPGAGHSFLNQHDGWQKALEKLPNPMAAGYAEVAAEDAWARIFGFFDKHVA
;
A
#
# COMPACT_ATOMS: atom_id res chain seq x y z
N MET A 1 14.63 11.12 -2.56
CA MET A 1 15.82 10.73 -3.37
C MET A 1 15.57 9.42 -4.09
N GLU A 2 16.30 9.09 -5.15
CA GLU A 2 16.21 7.79 -5.82
C GLU A 2 17.35 6.87 -5.34
N VAL A 3 17.01 5.64 -4.95
CA VAL A 3 17.97 4.60 -4.54
C VAL A 3 17.85 3.40 -5.48
N ARG A 4 18.96 2.72 -5.76
CA ARG A 4 19.00 1.51 -6.60
C ARG A 4 19.57 0.33 -5.81
N ARG A 5 18.84 -0.80 -5.80
CA ARG A 5 19.28 -2.06 -5.20
C ARG A 5 18.90 -3.23 -6.10
N GLY A 6 19.78 -4.21 -6.24
CA GLY A 6 19.50 -5.42 -7.03
C GLY A 6 19.08 -5.15 -8.48
N GLY A 7 19.35 -3.96 -9.03
CA GLY A 7 18.93 -3.52 -10.35
C GLY A 7 17.54 -2.90 -10.42
N CYS A 8 16.81 -2.81 -9.30
CA CYS A 8 15.57 -2.08 -9.16
C CYS A 8 15.79 -0.74 -8.46
N ARG A 9 14.88 0.21 -8.66
CA ARG A 9 14.94 1.53 -8.05
C ARG A 9 13.77 1.72 -7.08
N ALA A 10 13.96 2.59 -6.10
CA ALA A 10 12.89 3.09 -5.26
C ALA A 10 13.00 4.60 -5.09
N HIS A 11 11.87 5.25 -4.90
CA HIS A 11 11.82 6.60 -4.37
C HIS A 11 11.84 6.52 -2.85
N VAL A 12 12.76 7.26 -2.24
CA VAL A 12 12.94 7.28 -0.78
C VAL A 12 12.74 8.70 -0.26
N VAL A 13 11.95 8.85 0.77
CA VAL A 13 11.78 10.08 1.51
C VAL A 13 12.12 9.82 2.98
N VAL A 14 13.13 10.52 3.47
CA VAL A 14 13.54 10.46 4.88
C VAL A 14 13.01 11.70 5.57
N PRO A 15 12.28 11.57 6.69
CA PRO A 15 11.76 12.72 7.43
C PRO A 15 12.91 13.50 8.08
N GLU A 16 12.70 14.79 8.36
CA GLU A 16 13.68 15.60 9.09
C GLU A 16 13.98 15.06 10.50
N LYS A 17 12.96 14.45 11.11
CA LYS A 17 13.05 13.84 12.46
C LYS A 17 12.52 12.40 12.39
N PRO A 18 13.37 11.43 12.02
CA PRO A 18 13.01 10.02 12.03
C PRO A 18 12.62 9.57 13.45
N ARG A 19 11.58 8.71 13.54
CA ARG A 19 11.07 8.18 14.82
C ARG A 19 11.24 6.67 14.94
N GLY A 20 12.22 6.08 14.25
CA GLY A 20 12.39 4.62 14.18
C GLY A 20 11.32 3.90 13.36
N ARG A 21 10.43 4.64 12.66
CA ARG A 21 9.31 4.09 11.90
C ARG A 21 9.56 4.14 10.40
N GLY A 22 9.17 3.08 9.68
CA GLY A 22 9.28 3.00 8.24
C GLY A 22 8.00 2.54 7.56
N VAL A 23 7.87 2.80 6.26
CA VAL A 23 6.76 2.31 5.45
C VAL A 23 7.20 1.98 4.04
N LEU A 24 6.78 0.80 3.55
CA LEU A 24 6.83 0.48 2.13
C LEU A 24 5.55 0.92 1.46
N VAL A 25 5.66 1.69 0.37
CA VAL A 25 4.52 2.23 -0.40
C VAL A 25 4.47 1.53 -1.76
N LEU A 26 3.51 0.61 -1.94
CA LEU A 26 3.36 -0.18 -3.15
C LEU A 26 2.37 0.48 -4.11
N HIS A 27 2.88 0.81 -5.29
CA HIS A 27 2.13 1.48 -6.34
C HIS A 27 1.09 0.57 -7.02
N GLU A 28 0.14 1.18 -7.68
CA GLU A 28 -0.83 0.54 -8.55
C GLU A 28 -0.24 0.14 -9.93
N ALA A 29 -1.08 -0.29 -10.86
CA ALA A 29 -0.67 -0.71 -12.20
C ALA A 29 0.11 0.35 -13.01
N PHE A 30 -0.03 1.63 -12.68
CA PHE A 30 0.66 2.74 -13.35
C PHE A 30 2.15 2.90 -12.96
N GLY A 31 2.64 2.10 -12.01
CA GLY A 31 4.03 2.15 -11.58
C GLY A 31 4.35 3.30 -10.62
N LEU A 32 5.64 3.52 -10.39
CA LEU A 32 6.14 4.61 -9.56
C LEU A 32 5.99 5.95 -10.30
N ASN A 33 4.87 6.61 -10.09
CA ASN A 33 4.49 7.92 -10.63
C ASN A 33 4.62 9.03 -9.58
N ASP A 34 4.26 10.26 -9.95
CA ASP A 34 4.38 11.42 -9.04
C ASP A 34 3.37 11.36 -7.89
N ASP A 35 2.21 10.74 -8.09
CA ASP A 35 1.26 10.53 -7.00
C ASP A 35 1.80 9.57 -5.92
N ILE A 36 2.42 8.46 -6.30
CA ILE A 36 3.07 7.56 -5.33
C ILE A 36 4.24 8.24 -4.61
N ARG A 37 4.97 9.13 -5.29
CA ARG A 37 6.00 9.98 -4.66
C ARG A 37 5.40 10.95 -3.66
N ARG A 38 4.27 11.57 -3.98
CA ARG A 38 3.49 12.44 -3.09
C ARG A 38 3.03 11.67 -1.85
N ILE A 39 2.53 10.44 -2.02
CA ILE A 39 2.12 9.56 -0.93
C ILE A 39 3.30 9.22 -0.02
N ALA A 40 4.46 8.88 -0.57
CA ALA A 40 5.68 8.67 0.22
C ALA A 40 6.07 9.93 1.01
N GLY A 41 5.93 11.12 0.40
CA GLY A 41 6.14 12.41 1.08
C GLY A 41 5.14 12.64 2.22
N ARG A 42 3.89 12.21 2.08
CA ARG A 42 2.86 12.28 3.11
C ARG A 42 3.26 11.49 4.37
N PHE A 43 3.73 10.26 4.20
CA PHE A 43 4.26 9.44 5.30
C PHE A 43 5.50 10.06 5.94
N ALA A 44 6.39 10.65 5.14
CA ALA A 44 7.55 11.35 5.69
C ALA A 44 7.15 12.57 6.54
N GLY A 45 6.08 13.27 6.16
CA GLY A 45 5.48 14.33 6.98
C GLY A 45 5.02 13.86 8.36
N GLU A 46 4.59 12.59 8.47
CA GLU A 46 4.20 11.94 9.73
C GLU A 46 5.38 11.26 10.47
N GLY A 47 6.60 11.45 9.97
CA GLY A 47 7.83 10.96 10.62
C GLY A 47 8.26 9.55 10.24
N TYR A 48 7.70 8.96 9.19
CA TYR A 48 8.11 7.66 8.65
C TYR A 48 9.22 7.79 7.60
N VAL A 49 10.20 6.91 7.64
CA VAL A 49 11.06 6.67 6.48
C VAL A 49 10.24 5.94 5.43
N ALA A 50 9.93 6.61 4.32
CA ALA A 50 9.06 6.06 3.29
C ALA A 50 9.87 5.58 2.08
N VAL A 51 9.64 4.33 1.67
CA VAL A 51 10.27 3.72 0.50
C VAL A 51 9.20 3.24 -0.47
N ALA A 52 9.22 3.76 -1.69
CA ALA A 52 8.32 3.38 -2.78
C ALA A 52 9.11 2.66 -3.89
N PRO A 53 9.17 1.30 -3.88
CA PRO A 53 9.89 0.54 -4.90
C PRO A 53 9.18 0.60 -6.25
N ALA A 54 9.98 0.73 -7.34
CA ALA A 54 9.46 0.69 -8.70
C ALA A 54 9.33 -0.77 -9.16
N LEU A 55 8.23 -1.44 -8.78
CA LEU A 55 7.98 -2.86 -9.07
C LEU A 55 8.01 -3.18 -10.58
N PHE A 56 7.73 -2.19 -11.43
CA PHE A 56 7.78 -2.30 -12.90
C PHE A 56 8.94 -1.52 -13.53
N GLY A 57 9.99 -1.22 -12.77
CA GLY A 57 11.11 -0.39 -13.17
C GLY A 57 12.06 -0.99 -14.23
N GLY A 58 11.57 -1.87 -15.08
CA GLY A 58 12.29 -2.54 -16.15
C GLY A 58 12.09 -4.06 -16.15
N PRO A 59 12.58 -4.79 -17.18
CA PRO A 59 12.32 -6.23 -17.35
C PRO A 59 12.72 -7.10 -16.14
N ARG A 60 13.83 -6.75 -15.45
CA ARG A 60 14.29 -7.47 -14.28
C ARG A 60 13.36 -7.28 -13.07
N CYS A 61 12.91 -6.04 -12.81
CA CYS A 61 11.98 -5.74 -11.72
C CYS A 61 10.62 -6.36 -12.00
N LEU A 62 10.10 -6.21 -13.21
CA LEU A 62 8.85 -6.85 -13.63
C LEU A 62 8.91 -8.37 -13.48
N GLY A 63 10.00 -9.01 -13.89
CA GLY A 63 10.18 -10.45 -13.76
C GLY A 63 10.21 -10.94 -12.29
N ARG A 64 10.64 -10.11 -11.35
CA ARG A 64 10.54 -10.40 -9.90
C ARG A 64 9.12 -10.19 -9.40
N THR A 65 8.49 -9.08 -9.75
CA THR A 65 7.13 -8.72 -9.33
C THR A 65 6.11 -9.78 -9.73
N LEU A 66 6.25 -10.38 -10.90
CA LEU A 66 5.35 -11.43 -11.39
C LEU A 66 5.52 -12.78 -10.66
N ARG A 67 6.61 -12.98 -9.93
CA ARG A 67 6.86 -14.19 -9.12
C ARG A 67 6.72 -13.85 -7.64
N GLU A 68 5.76 -14.44 -6.97
CA GLU A 68 5.38 -14.11 -5.59
C GLU A 68 6.56 -14.16 -4.62
N GLU A 69 7.31 -15.27 -4.60
CA GLU A 69 8.49 -15.41 -3.74
C GLU A 69 9.59 -14.37 -4.03
N ALA A 70 9.81 -14.05 -5.31
CA ALA A 70 10.83 -13.08 -5.69
C ALA A 70 10.41 -11.65 -5.35
N ARG A 71 9.11 -11.35 -5.45
CA ARG A 71 8.51 -10.10 -4.99
C ARG A 71 8.62 -9.98 -3.48
N GLY A 72 8.27 -11.04 -2.74
CA GLY A 72 8.39 -11.07 -1.28
C GLY A 72 9.81 -10.75 -0.83
N ARG A 73 10.81 -11.42 -1.38
CA ARG A 73 12.23 -11.12 -1.07
C ARG A 73 12.62 -9.68 -1.38
N GLU A 74 12.12 -9.09 -2.47
CA GLU A 74 12.41 -7.70 -2.80
C GLU A 74 11.79 -6.74 -1.77
N LEU A 75 10.59 -7.02 -1.28
CA LEU A 75 9.94 -6.22 -0.24
C LEU A 75 10.68 -6.33 1.10
N ASP A 76 11.12 -7.54 1.47
CA ASP A 76 11.96 -7.77 2.65
C ASP A 76 13.32 -7.05 2.52
N ASP A 77 13.97 -7.12 1.36
CA ASP A 77 15.23 -6.42 1.09
C ASP A 77 15.09 -4.89 1.27
N TRP A 78 13.96 -4.30 0.89
CA TRP A 78 13.71 -2.87 1.10
C TRP A 78 13.38 -2.54 2.55
N ARG A 79 12.62 -3.38 3.26
CA ARG A 79 12.36 -3.25 4.70
C ARG A 79 13.68 -3.29 5.48
N ASP A 80 14.51 -4.30 5.22
CA ASP A 80 15.80 -4.46 5.90
C ASP A 80 16.74 -3.30 5.58
N TRP A 81 16.70 -2.79 4.34
CA TRP A 81 17.45 -1.60 3.99
C TRP A 81 17.02 -0.36 4.80
N MET A 82 15.73 -0.17 5.07
CA MET A 82 15.28 0.93 5.96
C MET A 82 15.83 0.75 7.37
N ARG A 83 15.86 -0.47 7.87
CA ARG A 83 16.45 -0.81 9.19
C ARG A 83 17.94 -0.48 9.23
N ASP A 84 18.69 -0.98 8.28
CA ASP A 84 20.15 -0.85 8.23
C ASP A 84 20.62 0.59 7.99
N GLN A 85 19.95 1.34 7.12
CA GLN A 85 20.42 2.65 6.69
C GLN A 85 19.81 3.81 7.48
N HIS A 86 18.64 3.61 8.09
CA HIS A 86 17.88 4.68 8.72
C HIS A 86 17.40 4.36 10.14
N GLY A 87 17.84 3.22 10.71
CA GLY A 87 17.49 2.84 12.07
C GLY A 87 15.99 2.62 12.28
N VAL A 88 15.30 2.12 11.26
CA VAL A 88 13.88 1.77 11.37
C VAL A 88 13.74 0.52 12.24
N GLU A 89 12.99 0.63 13.32
CA GLU A 89 12.70 -0.47 14.23
C GLU A 89 11.34 -1.11 13.90
N HIS A 90 10.36 -0.28 13.56
CA HIS A 90 8.99 -0.66 13.22
C HIS A 90 8.65 -0.30 11.78
N ALA A 91 8.05 -1.24 11.06
CA ALA A 91 7.74 -1.05 9.65
C ALA A 91 6.29 -1.43 9.30
N GLY A 92 5.60 -0.53 8.60
CA GLY A 92 4.34 -0.80 7.95
C GLY A 92 4.50 -1.02 6.44
N ILE A 93 3.45 -1.56 5.83
CA ILE A 93 3.35 -1.69 4.37
C ILE A 93 1.98 -1.19 3.90
N ILE A 94 1.95 -0.35 2.89
CA ILE A 94 0.72 0.16 2.29
C ILE A 94 0.72 -0.11 0.80
N GLY A 95 -0.42 -0.48 0.25
CA GLY A 95 -0.54 -0.69 -1.19
C GLY A 95 -1.87 -0.20 -1.76
N PHE A 96 -1.83 0.12 -3.05
CA PHE A 96 -2.95 0.68 -3.80
C PHE A 96 -3.28 -0.24 -4.97
N CYS A 97 -4.56 -0.57 -5.18
CA CYS A 97 -5.02 -1.46 -6.25
C CYS A 97 -4.24 -2.80 -6.22
N MET A 98 -3.52 -3.09 -7.27
CA MET A 98 -2.63 -4.26 -7.35
C MET A 98 -1.58 -4.27 -6.23
N GLY A 99 -0.99 -3.12 -5.90
CA GLY A 99 -0.08 -2.97 -4.77
C GLY A 99 -0.72 -3.30 -3.43
N GLY A 100 -2.02 -3.03 -3.26
CA GLY A 100 -2.80 -3.43 -2.08
C GLY A 100 -2.89 -4.95 -1.94
N GLY A 101 -3.15 -5.65 -3.04
CA GLY A 101 -3.12 -7.12 -3.07
C GLY A 101 -1.73 -7.68 -2.78
N PHE A 102 -0.67 -7.05 -3.29
CA PHE A 102 0.72 -7.46 -3.02
C PHE A 102 1.11 -7.23 -1.56
N ALA A 103 0.73 -6.09 -0.98
CA ALA A 103 1.00 -5.78 0.42
C ALA A 103 0.33 -6.80 1.35
N LEU A 104 -0.97 -7.06 1.15
CA LEU A 104 -1.71 -8.04 1.94
C LEU A 104 -1.17 -9.45 1.75
N GLY A 105 -0.91 -9.87 0.51
CA GLY A 105 -0.38 -11.20 0.22
C GLY A 105 0.99 -11.43 0.86
N HIS A 106 1.86 -10.43 0.85
CA HIS A 106 3.16 -10.54 1.51
C HIS A 106 3.03 -10.55 3.03
N ALA A 107 2.23 -9.66 3.62
CA ALA A 107 1.98 -9.66 5.06
C ALA A 107 1.35 -10.98 5.53
N ALA A 108 0.48 -11.63 4.73
CA ALA A 108 -0.14 -12.92 5.05
C ALA A 108 0.86 -14.08 5.13
N THR A 109 2.06 -13.95 4.58
CA THR A 109 3.14 -14.96 4.76
C THR A 109 3.73 -14.95 6.17
N GLY A 110 3.38 -13.96 7.00
CA GLY A 110 3.99 -13.67 8.29
C GLY A 110 5.29 -12.88 8.13
N ALA A 111 5.40 -12.10 7.05
CA ALA A 111 6.50 -11.15 6.88
C ALA A 111 6.50 -10.14 8.03
N ASP A 112 7.69 -9.71 8.41
CA ASP A 112 7.93 -8.88 9.59
C ASP A 112 7.55 -7.42 9.35
N PHE A 113 6.23 -7.18 9.28
CA PHE A 113 5.60 -5.86 9.27
C PHE A 113 4.65 -5.74 10.45
N ASP A 114 4.57 -4.54 11.04
CA ASP A 114 3.74 -4.26 12.22
C ASP A 114 2.29 -3.93 11.84
N ALA A 115 2.05 -3.42 10.64
CA ALA A 115 0.72 -3.17 10.09
C ALA A 115 0.72 -3.19 8.55
N VAL A 116 -0.44 -3.54 7.98
CA VAL A 116 -0.68 -3.44 6.52
C VAL A 116 -1.90 -2.58 6.21
N SER A 117 -1.76 -1.68 5.22
CA SER A 117 -2.88 -0.93 4.65
C SER A 117 -3.20 -1.41 3.25
N VAL A 118 -4.46 -1.82 3.04
CA VAL A 118 -4.98 -2.34 1.78
C VAL A 118 -6.02 -1.38 1.20
N ASN A 119 -5.67 -0.69 0.12
CA ASN A 119 -6.55 0.29 -0.49
C ASN A 119 -7.05 -0.25 -1.84
N TYR A 120 -8.38 -0.54 -1.92
CA TYR A 120 -9.06 -1.13 -3.09
C TYR A 120 -8.27 -2.28 -3.75
N GLY A 121 -7.60 -3.09 -2.95
CA GLY A 121 -6.79 -4.22 -3.40
C GLY A 121 -7.57 -5.54 -3.43
N MET A 122 -7.05 -6.49 -4.23
CA MET A 122 -7.53 -7.87 -4.20
C MET A 122 -7.13 -8.55 -2.89
N VAL A 123 -8.05 -9.32 -2.33
CA VAL A 123 -7.74 -10.22 -1.22
C VAL A 123 -7.19 -11.53 -1.80
N PRO A 124 -5.94 -11.92 -1.46
CA PRO A 124 -5.35 -13.15 -1.97
C PRO A 124 -6.16 -14.37 -1.51
N PRO A 125 -6.08 -15.49 -2.23
CA PRO A 125 -6.60 -16.75 -1.74
C PRO A 125 -5.76 -17.24 -0.54
N GLY A 126 -6.38 -17.95 0.39
CA GLY A 126 -5.69 -18.58 1.51
C GLY A 126 -6.06 -18.02 2.86
N ASP A 127 -5.24 -18.37 3.84
CA ASP A 127 -5.41 -18.04 5.24
C ASP A 127 -4.70 -16.73 5.59
N LEU A 128 -5.33 -15.91 6.42
CA LEU A 128 -4.78 -14.64 6.94
C LEU A 128 -4.36 -14.74 8.42
N SER A 129 -4.25 -15.94 9.00
CA SER A 129 -3.92 -16.13 10.42
C SER A 129 -2.53 -15.61 10.83
N ARG A 130 -1.65 -15.36 9.87
CA ARG A 130 -0.29 -14.86 10.11
C ARG A 130 -0.11 -13.39 9.73
N VAL A 131 -1.17 -12.74 9.26
CA VAL A 131 -1.10 -11.32 8.88
C VAL A 131 -1.00 -10.43 10.11
N CYS A 132 -0.21 -9.36 10.01
CA CYS A 132 -0.21 -8.29 10.99
C CYS A 132 -1.56 -7.52 10.97
N PRO A 133 -1.85 -6.63 11.93
CA PRO A 133 -3.05 -5.78 11.91
C PRO A 133 -3.31 -5.10 10.57
N VAL A 134 -4.59 -5.04 10.15
CA VAL A 134 -4.99 -4.62 8.79
C VAL A 134 -5.90 -3.40 8.83
N VAL A 135 -5.57 -2.33 8.08
CA VAL A 135 -6.51 -1.26 7.74
C VAL A 135 -6.89 -1.35 6.25
N GLY A 136 -8.19 -1.38 5.95
CA GLY A 136 -8.70 -1.55 4.58
C GLY A 136 -9.60 -0.39 4.14
N SER A 137 -9.46 0.06 2.89
CA SER A 137 -10.27 1.15 2.32
C SER A 137 -10.76 0.78 0.93
N TYR A 138 -12.09 0.79 0.72
CA TYR A 138 -12.73 0.41 -0.54
C TYR A 138 -13.80 1.44 -0.93
N GLY A 139 -13.96 1.71 -2.22
CA GLY A 139 -14.99 2.60 -2.73
C GLY A 139 -16.28 1.84 -3.04
N GLU A 140 -17.45 2.37 -2.63
CA GLU A 140 -18.77 1.76 -2.86
C GLU A 140 -19.10 1.61 -4.36
N LEU A 141 -18.67 2.57 -5.18
CA LEU A 141 -18.95 2.57 -6.62
C LEU A 141 -18.01 1.66 -7.43
N ASP A 142 -16.96 1.13 -6.81
CA ASP A 142 -16.04 0.19 -7.43
C ASP A 142 -16.65 -1.24 -7.42
N LYS A 143 -17.44 -1.53 -8.43
CA LYS A 143 -18.17 -2.82 -8.51
C LYS A 143 -17.26 -4.04 -8.61
N LEU A 144 -16.00 -3.87 -9.01
CA LEU A 144 -15.06 -4.98 -9.14
C LEU A 144 -14.35 -5.30 -7.82
N PHE A 145 -14.04 -4.28 -7.01
CA PHE A 145 -13.24 -4.46 -5.80
C PHE A 145 -14.02 -4.26 -4.49
N VAL A 146 -15.18 -3.59 -4.49
CA VAL A 146 -15.98 -3.46 -3.25
C VAL A 146 -16.34 -4.81 -2.61
N PRO A 147 -16.59 -5.92 -3.35
CA PRO A 147 -16.83 -7.22 -2.73
C PRO A 147 -15.63 -7.76 -1.94
N GLN A 148 -14.42 -7.29 -2.24
CA GLN A 148 -13.21 -7.68 -1.50
C GLN A 148 -13.21 -7.15 -0.07
N ALA A 149 -13.91 -6.04 0.22
CA ALA A 149 -14.02 -5.51 1.58
C ALA A 149 -14.70 -6.52 2.51
N ALA A 150 -15.86 -7.03 2.13
CA ALA A 150 -16.60 -8.03 2.92
C ALA A 150 -15.79 -9.32 3.09
N ARG A 151 -15.15 -9.80 2.00
CA ARG A 151 -14.28 -10.97 2.04
C ARG A 151 -13.08 -10.78 2.98
N LEU A 152 -12.46 -9.58 2.97
CA LEU A 152 -11.35 -9.26 3.85
C LEU A 152 -11.78 -9.32 5.32
N VAL A 153 -12.90 -8.69 5.66
CA VAL A 153 -13.46 -8.72 7.03
C VAL A 153 -13.72 -10.16 7.48
N GLU A 154 -14.42 -10.96 6.67
CA GLU A 154 -14.71 -12.36 6.99
C GLU A 154 -13.44 -13.17 7.32
N LEU A 155 -12.40 -13.02 6.50
CA LEU A 155 -11.13 -13.75 6.69
C LEU A 155 -10.36 -13.26 7.92
N LEU A 156 -10.36 -11.96 8.18
CA LEU A 156 -9.68 -11.38 9.35
C LEU A 156 -10.40 -11.70 10.66
N GLU A 157 -11.73 -11.67 10.68
CA GLU A 157 -12.53 -12.12 11.83
C GLU A 157 -12.28 -13.59 12.14
N LYS A 158 -12.30 -14.46 11.11
CA LYS A 158 -12.00 -15.89 11.26
C LYS A 158 -10.59 -16.13 11.79
N ALA A 159 -9.63 -15.30 11.40
CA ALA A 159 -8.23 -15.38 11.84
C ALA A 159 -7.99 -14.73 13.22
N GLY A 160 -8.96 -13.99 13.77
CA GLY A 160 -8.80 -13.24 15.01
C GLY A 160 -7.82 -12.07 14.91
N VAL A 161 -7.65 -11.50 13.71
CA VAL A 161 -6.71 -10.41 13.43
C VAL A 161 -7.38 -9.07 13.67
N GLU A 162 -6.70 -8.16 14.36
CA GLU A 162 -7.17 -6.79 14.53
C GLU A 162 -7.26 -6.06 13.19
N HIS A 163 -8.41 -5.44 12.92
CA HIS A 163 -8.62 -4.77 11.64
C HIS A 163 -9.59 -3.60 11.73
N ASP A 164 -9.47 -2.68 10.75
CA ASP A 164 -10.40 -1.59 10.48
C ASP A 164 -10.63 -1.51 8.96
N VAL A 165 -11.72 -2.08 8.47
CA VAL A 165 -12.08 -2.10 7.04
C VAL A 165 -13.32 -1.24 6.81
N LYS A 166 -13.21 -0.23 5.92
CA LYS A 166 -14.30 0.69 5.60
C LYS A 166 -14.58 0.77 4.11
N VAL A 167 -15.87 0.75 3.77
CA VAL A 167 -16.38 1.07 2.44
C VAL A 167 -16.84 2.52 2.44
N TYR A 168 -16.37 3.31 1.48
CA TYR A 168 -16.64 4.74 1.37
C TYR A 168 -17.79 5.02 0.40
N PRO A 169 -18.92 5.54 0.89
CA PRO A 169 -20.06 5.90 0.05
C PRO A 169 -19.68 6.92 -1.02
N GLY A 170 -20.16 6.70 -2.25
CA GLY A 170 -19.93 7.60 -3.37
C GLY A 170 -18.49 7.64 -3.92
N ALA A 171 -17.55 6.91 -3.33
CA ALA A 171 -16.19 6.79 -3.84
C ALA A 171 -16.05 5.59 -4.79
N GLY A 172 -15.19 5.72 -5.81
CA GLY A 172 -14.84 4.65 -6.74
C GLY A 172 -13.45 4.08 -6.48
N HIS A 173 -12.91 3.37 -7.47
CA HIS A 173 -11.53 2.89 -7.44
C HIS A 173 -10.54 4.05 -7.39
N SER A 174 -9.37 3.84 -6.81
CA SER A 174 -8.28 4.84 -6.73
C SER A 174 -8.67 6.17 -6.07
N PHE A 175 -9.71 6.18 -5.20
CA PHE A 175 -10.20 7.43 -4.59
C PHE A 175 -9.17 8.14 -3.70
N LEU A 176 -8.10 7.46 -3.26
CA LEU A 176 -6.97 8.02 -2.51
C LEU A 176 -5.87 8.60 -3.42
N ASN A 177 -5.87 8.23 -4.71
CA ASN A 177 -4.84 8.62 -5.67
C ASN A 177 -5.20 9.91 -6.39
N GLN A 178 -4.24 10.83 -6.49
CA GLN A 178 -4.39 12.09 -7.23
C GLN A 178 -3.64 11.97 -8.56
N HIS A 179 -4.27 11.29 -9.51
CA HIS A 179 -3.68 11.12 -10.84
C HIS A 179 -3.67 12.42 -11.63
N ASP A 180 -2.71 12.54 -12.52
CA ASP A 180 -2.61 13.64 -13.48
C ASP A 180 -2.46 13.11 -14.92
N GLY A 181 -2.33 14.03 -15.88
CA GLY A 181 -2.07 13.72 -17.26
C GLY A 181 -3.02 12.67 -17.85
N TRP A 182 -2.44 11.66 -18.51
CA TRP A 182 -3.19 10.61 -19.19
C TRP A 182 -3.94 9.66 -18.25
N GLN A 183 -3.45 9.46 -17.03
CA GLN A 183 -4.08 8.64 -16.01
C GLN A 183 -5.43 9.26 -15.60
N LYS A 184 -5.44 10.57 -15.34
CA LYS A 184 -6.67 11.33 -15.07
C LYS A 184 -7.63 11.33 -16.26
N ALA A 185 -7.11 11.28 -17.49
CA ALA A 185 -7.95 11.16 -18.67
C ALA A 185 -8.65 9.80 -18.75
N LEU A 186 -7.99 8.71 -18.36
CA LEU A 186 -8.58 7.37 -18.29
C LEU A 186 -9.71 7.27 -17.26
N GLU A 187 -9.59 7.94 -16.12
CA GLU A 187 -10.64 7.96 -15.07
C GLU A 187 -11.96 8.54 -15.58
N LYS A 188 -11.92 9.43 -16.57
CA LYS A 188 -13.12 10.02 -17.17
C LYS A 188 -13.88 9.10 -18.12
N LEU A 189 -13.29 7.96 -18.48
CA LEU A 189 -13.96 6.98 -19.34
C LEU A 189 -14.95 6.16 -18.50
N PRO A 190 -16.14 5.85 -19.02
CA PRO A 190 -17.09 4.96 -18.35
C PRO A 190 -16.44 3.60 -18.09
N ASN A 191 -16.40 3.20 -16.81
CA ASN A 191 -15.84 1.92 -16.40
C ASN A 191 -16.55 1.42 -15.11
N PRO A 192 -16.54 0.11 -14.84
CA PRO A 192 -17.25 -0.46 -13.67
C PRO A 192 -16.58 -0.13 -12.33
N MET A 193 -15.41 0.47 -12.34
CA MET A 193 -14.66 0.86 -11.14
C MET A 193 -14.96 2.29 -10.69
N ALA A 194 -15.58 3.12 -11.55
CA ALA A 194 -15.82 4.55 -11.26
C ALA A 194 -14.58 5.26 -10.68
N ALA A 195 -13.39 4.96 -11.27
CA ALA A 195 -12.12 5.40 -10.73
C ALA A 195 -12.00 6.93 -10.70
N GLY A 196 -11.34 7.45 -9.66
CA GLY A 196 -11.03 8.88 -9.52
C GLY A 196 -10.92 9.33 -8.07
N TYR A 197 -10.15 10.38 -7.86
CA TYR A 197 -9.94 10.99 -6.54
C TYR A 197 -11.25 11.54 -5.94
N ALA A 198 -11.51 11.20 -4.68
CA ALA A 198 -12.66 11.68 -3.91
C ALA A 198 -12.16 12.28 -2.58
N GLU A 199 -11.97 13.60 -2.56
CA GLU A 199 -11.27 14.33 -1.50
C GLU A 199 -11.78 14.00 -0.08
N VAL A 200 -13.09 14.09 0.15
CA VAL A 200 -13.67 13.84 1.49
C VAL A 200 -13.43 12.41 1.96
N ALA A 201 -13.64 11.44 1.07
CA ALA A 201 -13.39 10.02 1.35
C ALA A 201 -11.89 9.75 1.53
N ALA A 202 -11.05 10.39 0.72
CA ALA A 202 -9.60 10.25 0.79
C ALA A 202 -9.03 10.79 2.11
N GLU A 203 -9.43 11.97 2.55
CA GLU A 203 -8.90 12.54 3.78
C GLU A 203 -9.38 11.78 5.03
N ASP A 204 -10.61 11.28 5.06
CA ASP A 204 -11.05 10.36 6.12
C ASP A 204 -10.25 9.05 6.11
N ALA A 205 -10.01 8.47 4.92
CA ALA A 205 -9.20 7.27 4.81
C ALA A 205 -7.75 7.49 5.28
N TRP A 206 -7.14 8.63 4.91
CA TRP A 206 -5.80 8.97 5.37
C TRP A 206 -5.73 9.16 6.89
N ALA A 207 -6.70 9.84 7.50
CA ALA A 207 -6.77 9.99 8.95
C ALA A 207 -6.85 8.63 9.67
N ARG A 208 -7.66 7.70 9.15
CA ARG A 208 -7.76 6.32 9.66
C ARG A 208 -6.45 5.54 9.47
N ILE A 209 -5.83 5.61 8.28
CA ILE A 209 -4.57 4.92 8.00
C ILE A 209 -3.48 5.39 8.95
N PHE A 210 -3.30 6.70 9.11
CA PHE A 210 -2.29 7.24 10.03
C PHE A 210 -2.58 6.89 11.49
N GLY A 211 -3.83 7.03 11.95
CA GLY A 211 -4.21 6.62 13.31
C GLY A 211 -3.97 5.14 13.57
N PHE A 212 -4.24 4.27 12.60
CA PHE A 212 -3.98 2.84 12.69
C PHE A 212 -2.47 2.54 12.70
N PHE A 213 -1.70 3.20 11.84
CA PHE A 213 -0.24 3.04 11.80
C PHE A 213 0.43 3.61 13.06
N ASP A 214 -0.05 4.75 13.57
CA ASP A 214 0.47 5.30 14.84
C ASP A 214 0.26 4.36 16.04
N LYS A 215 -0.79 3.53 15.99
CA LYS A 215 -1.06 2.52 17.03
C LYS A 215 -0.17 1.29 16.90
N HIS A 216 0.13 0.84 15.70
CA HIS A 216 0.75 -0.45 15.45
C HIS A 216 2.20 -0.39 14.98
N VAL A 217 2.62 0.72 14.36
CA VAL A 217 3.99 0.96 13.84
C VAL A 217 4.66 1.99 14.76
N ALA A 218 4.86 1.64 16.03
CA ALA A 218 5.36 2.56 17.07
C ALA A 218 6.36 1.88 18.00
#